data_b7607fec50f8dc68065f8040b935e2dd
#
_entry.id   b7607fec50f8dc68065f8040b935e2dd
#
_cell.length_a   1.000
_cell.length_b   1.000
_cell.length_c   1.000
_cell.angle_alpha   90.00
_cell.angle_beta   90.00
_cell.angle_gamma   90.00
#
_symmetry.space_group_name_H-M   'P 1'
#
loop_
_entity.id
_entity.type
_entity.pdbx_description
1 polymer ?
#
loop_
_entity_poly.entity_id
_entity_poly.type
_entity_poly.pdbx_seq_one_letter_code
_entity_poly.pdbx_strand_id
1 'polypeptide(L)'
;MRKKIFVLFVSLYAITVHAQQLYFPDANWQVKKPEELKMNKKILDSAVTFALNNENKVERDLRIANTKSYAREPGYKIIGPMKQRGGPAGLVIKNGYIVAQWGDVNRVDMTFSTTKSYLSTVAGLAIDNGLIKNVTDKVNQYVWDETFEGEHNSKITWDHLLTQSSDWSGNLFGLYDWADRPPKEGAIDDWKNRKLFEPGTNYKYNDVRVNLLAYSLLQVWRKPLPVVLKEKIMDPIGASTTWRWFGYENSYVNMDGLMMQSVSGGGHHGGGIFINTVDHARFGLLFLRNGKWKDQQLLSEKWINAVQQPSVANKNYGYLWWLNAEHGWKGISPTVYYAAGYGGNYIIVDKEHDLVVVTRWMDDSKVADMLRLIIQAVEVK
;
A
#
# COMPACT_ATOMS: atom_id res chain seq x y z
N MET A 1 70.68 12.68 -41.07
CA MET A 1 69.42 11.94 -40.99
C MET A 1 68.56 12.57 -39.88
N ARG A 2 67.53 13.35 -40.22
CA ARG A 2 66.59 13.99 -39.24
C ARG A 2 65.38 13.07 -39.06
N LYS A 3 65.17 12.54 -37.86
CA LYS A 3 63.98 11.76 -37.49
C LYS A 3 62.80 12.72 -37.28
N LYS A 4 61.76 12.56 -38.08
CA LYS A 4 60.50 13.25 -37.89
C LYS A 4 59.67 12.45 -36.83
N ILE A 5 59.36 13.09 -35.71
CA ILE A 5 58.43 12.54 -34.68
C ILE A 5 57.02 12.97 -35.10
N PHE A 6 56.15 11.97 -35.37
CA PHE A 6 54.70 12.17 -35.61
C PHE A 6 54.00 12.09 -34.28
N VAL A 7 53.43 13.19 -33.81
CA VAL A 7 52.59 13.23 -32.62
C VAL A 7 51.15 13.00 -33.06
N LEU A 8 50.58 11.85 -32.67
CA LEU A 8 49.17 11.50 -32.94
C LEU A 8 48.30 12.14 -31.84
N PHE A 9 47.51 13.15 -32.16
CA PHE A 9 46.50 13.70 -31.27
C PHE A 9 45.29 12.80 -31.30
N VAL A 10 45.04 12.02 -30.23
CA VAL A 10 43.78 11.28 -30.01
C VAL A 10 42.82 12.20 -29.29
N SER A 11 41.82 12.71 -30.00
CA SER A 11 40.73 13.49 -29.41
C SER A 11 39.75 12.54 -28.71
N LEU A 12 39.74 12.48 -27.38
CA LEU A 12 38.73 11.81 -26.59
C LEU A 12 37.43 12.67 -26.63
N TYR A 13 36.43 12.23 -27.39
CA TYR A 13 35.07 12.73 -27.26
C TYR A 13 34.47 12.14 -26.01
N ALA A 14 34.31 12.93 -24.95
CA ALA A 14 33.50 12.58 -23.79
C ALA A 14 32.03 12.65 -24.20
N ILE A 15 31.41 11.49 -24.40
CA ILE A 15 29.94 11.38 -24.55
C ILE A 15 29.37 11.63 -23.18
N THR A 16 28.90 12.84 -22.91
CA THR A 16 28.08 13.16 -21.73
C THR A 16 26.70 12.52 -21.94
N VAL A 17 26.50 11.34 -21.37
CA VAL A 17 25.16 10.78 -21.22
C VAL A 17 24.44 11.66 -20.19
N HIS A 18 23.61 12.57 -20.65
CA HIS A 18 22.69 13.29 -19.77
C HIS A 18 21.68 12.26 -19.25
N ALA A 19 21.85 11.78 -18.02
CA ALA A 19 20.81 11.05 -17.33
C ALA A 19 19.56 11.95 -17.30
N GLN A 20 18.48 11.47 -17.87
CA GLN A 20 17.21 12.23 -17.90
C GLN A 20 16.83 12.53 -16.45
N GLN A 21 16.77 13.83 -16.09
CA GLN A 21 16.42 14.25 -14.74
C GLN A 21 15.01 13.77 -14.42
N LEU A 22 14.87 12.98 -13.35
CA LEU A 22 13.57 12.49 -12.91
C LEU A 22 12.69 13.66 -12.47
N TYR A 23 11.47 13.69 -12.98
CA TYR A 23 10.49 14.68 -12.58
C TYR A 23 9.78 14.25 -11.27
N PHE A 24 9.67 15.18 -10.34
CA PHE A 24 8.86 15.09 -9.12
C PHE A 24 7.88 16.27 -9.08
N PRO A 25 6.60 16.02 -8.83
CA PRO A 25 5.62 17.09 -8.81
C PRO A 25 5.78 18.00 -7.60
N ASP A 26 5.62 19.30 -7.85
CA ASP A 26 5.41 20.32 -6.81
C ASP A 26 3.92 20.41 -6.43
N ALA A 27 3.47 21.52 -5.85
CA ALA A 27 2.07 21.75 -5.48
C ALA A 27 1.14 21.52 -6.70
N ASN A 28 1.55 22.02 -7.88
CA ASN A 28 0.84 21.83 -9.13
C ASN A 28 1.49 20.69 -9.92
N TRP A 29 0.82 19.54 -9.99
CA TRP A 29 1.32 18.39 -10.74
C TRP A 29 1.16 18.63 -12.25
N GLN A 30 2.27 18.55 -13.00
CA GLN A 30 2.25 18.78 -14.45
C GLN A 30 1.55 17.64 -15.18
N VAL A 31 0.73 18.03 -16.15
CA VAL A 31 0.08 17.13 -17.11
C VAL A 31 0.83 17.19 -18.42
N LYS A 32 1.08 16.04 -19.04
CA LYS A 32 1.64 15.93 -20.39
C LYS A 32 0.71 15.18 -21.31
N LYS A 33 0.77 15.51 -22.60
CA LYS A 33 0.10 14.69 -23.61
C LYS A 33 0.75 13.31 -23.67
N PRO A 34 -0.03 12.22 -23.80
CA PRO A 34 0.53 10.87 -23.87
C PRO A 34 1.64 10.70 -24.91
N GLU A 35 1.47 11.35 -26.07
CA GLU A 35 2.42 11.28 -27.19
C GLU A 35 3.80 11.87 -26.85
N GLU A 36 3.86 12.88 -25.97
CA GLU A 36 5.12 13.47 -25.50
C GLU A 36 5.95 12.46 -24.69
N LEU A 37 5.29 11.46 -24.12
CA LEU A 37 5.90 10.38 -23.34
C LEU A 37 5.85 9.03 -24.08
N LYS A 38 5.71 9.07 -25.41
CA LYS A 38 5.69 7.89 -26.30
C LYS A 38 4.56 6.91 -25.99
N MET A 39 3.40 7.42 -25.58
CA MET A 39 2.19 6.62 -25.39
C MET A 39 1.19 6.85 -26.50
N ASN A 40 0.49 5.79 -26.89
CA ASN A 40 -0.63 5.87 -27.84
C ASN A 40 -1.88 6.40 -27.13
N LYS A 41 -2.23 7.66 -27.44
CA LYS A 41 -3.38 8.34 -26.83
C LYS A 41 -4.70 7.57 -27.02
N LYS A 42 -4.95 7.03 -28.22
CA LYS A 42 -6.21 6.33 -28.52
C LYS A 42 -6.40 5.10 -27.64
N ILE A 43 -5.32 4.33 -27.42
CA ILE A 43 -5.38 3.15 -26.55
C ILE A 43 -5.54 3.58 -25.09
N LEU A 44 -4.85 4.64 -24.64
CA LEU A 44 -4.99 5.18 -23.30
C LEU A 44 -6.41 5.72 -23.05
N ASP A 45 -7.01 6.44 -24.01
CA ASP A 45 -8.40 6.90 -23.93
C ASP A 45 -9.37 5.70 -23.81
N SER A 46 -9.07 4.59 -24.50
CA SER A 46 -9.86 3.36 -24.36
C SER A 46 -9.75 2.77 -22.96
N ALA A 47 -8.56 2.80 -22.33
CA ALA A 47 -8.38 2.36 -20.94
C ALA A 47 -9.17 3.23 -19.96
N VAL A 48 -9.19 4.54 -20.14
CA VAL A 48 -9.99 5.48 -19.34
C VAL A 48 -11.49 5.20 -19.49
N THR A 49 -11.96 5.03 -20.73
CA THR A 49 -13.35 4.70 -21.04
C THR A 49 -13.73 3.35 -20.40
N PHE A 50 -12.82 2.36 -20.47
CA PHE A 50 -13.01 1.06 -19.84
C PHE A 50 -13.15 1.20 -18.32
N ALA A 51 -12.30 2.01 -17.66
CA ALA A 51 -12.38 2.24 -16.22
C ALA A 51 -13.72 2.89 -15.81
N LEU A 52 -14.19 3.89 -16.56
CA LEU A 52 -15.46 4.57 -16.29
C LEU A 52 -16.68 3.64 -16.47
N ASN A 53 -16.63 2.73 -17.45
CA ASN A 53 -17.72 1.80 -17.74
C ASN A 53 -17.75 0.58 -16.79
N ASN A 54 -16.71 0.39 -15.99
CA ASN A 54 -16.59 -0.72 -15.04
C ASN A 54 -16.54 -0.20 -13.60
N GLU A 55 -17.49 0.66 -13.23
CA GLU A 55 -17.67 1.09 -11.83
C GLU A 55 -17.97 -0.12 -10.94
N ASN A 56 -17.36 -0.17 -9.77
CA ASN A 56 -17.67 -1.16 -8.75
C ASN A 56 -19.14 -1.04 -8.30
N LYS A 57 -19.82 -2.17 -8.20
CA LYS A 57 -21.26 -2.24 -7.88
C LYS A 57 -21.58 -2.14 -6.40
N VAL A 58 -20.58 -1.97 -5.52
CA VAL A 58 -20.82 -1.77 -4.10
C VAL A 58 -21.67 -0.52 -3.86
N GLU A 59 -22.52 -0.57 -2.83
CA GLU A 59 -23.38 0.54 -2.46
C GLU A 59 -22.61 1.85 -2.24
N ARG A 60 -23.25 2.98 -2.59
CA ARG A 60 -22.68 4.31 -2.29
C ARG A 60 -22.56 4.55 -0.78
N ASP A 61 -23.55 4.10 -0.02
CA ASP A 61 -23.47 4.05 1.45
C ASP A 61 -22.60 2.87 1.87
N LEU A 62 -21.38 3.17 2.32
CA LEU A 62 -20.41 2.14 2.72
C LEU A 62 -20.82 1.39 3.99
N ARG A 63 -21.74 1.93 4.83
CA ARG A 63 -22.29 1.19 5.97
C ARG A 63 -23.15 0.05 5.49
N ILE A 64 -24.02 0.32 4.50
CA ILE A 64 -24.87 -0.70 3.87
C ILE A 64 -23.99 -1.73 3.14
N ALA A 65 -23.02 -1.27 2.33
CA ALA A 65 -22.11 -2.13 1.57
C ALA A 65 -21.37 -3.12 2.49
N ASN A 66 -20.79 -2.59 3.57
CA ASN A 66 -20.04 -3.38 4.53
C ASN A 66 -20.92 -4.38 5.29
N THR A 67 -22.09 -3.94 5.74
CA THR A 67 -23.05 -4.82 6.43
C THR A 67 -23.47 -5.98 5.51
N LYS A 68 -23.82 -5.71 4.26
CA LYS A 68 -24.13 -6.76 3.28
C LYS A 68 -22.98 -7.77 3.08
N SER A 69 -21.75 -7.33 3.13
CA SER A 69 -20.58 -8.17 2.88
C SER A 69 -20.13 -8.97 4.09
N TYR A 70 -20.26 -8.42 5.30
CA TYR A 70 -19.57 -8.94 6.50
C TYR A 70 -20.48 -9.24 7.70
N ALA A 71 -21.79 -8.91 7.67
CA ALA A 71 -22.69 -9.13 8.82
C ALA A 71 -22.80 -10.58 9.32
N ARG A 72 -22.37 -11.55 8.50
CA ARG A 72 -22.31 -12.97 8.90
C ARG A 72 -21.13 -13.31 9.83
N GLU A 73 -20.13 -12.42 9.93
CA GLU A 73 -18.97 -12.65 10.76
C GLU A 73 -19.34 -12.47 12.24
N PRO A 74 -18.87 -13.36 13.13
CA PRO A 74 -19.16 -13.26 14.55
C PRO A 74 -18.69 -11.93 15.14
N GLY A 75 -19.60 -11.24 15.84
CA GLY A 75 -19.26 -9.95 16.47
C GLY A 75 -19.05 -8.80 15.49
N TYR A 76 -19.40 -8.98 14.19
CA TYR A 76 -19.31 -7.89 13.22
C TYR A 76 -20.09 -6.66 13.67
N LYS A 77 -19.41 -5.53 13.66
CA LYS A 77 -19.98 -4.20 13.88
C LYS A 77 -19.09 -3.14 13.23
N ILE A 78 -19.69 -2.02 12.86
CA ILE A 78 -18.98 -0.83 12.43
C ILE A 78 -18.64 0.00 13.66
N ILE A 79 -17.37 0.17 13.96
CA ILE A 79 -16.84 0.87 15.14
C ILE A 79 -15.84 1.97 14.79
N GLY A 80 -15.59 2.18 13.51
CA GLY A 80 -14.80 3.29 13.01
C GLY A 80 -15.57 4.12 11.99
N PRO A 81 -15.12 5.33 11.66
CA PRO A 81 -15.79 6.19 10.70
C PRO A 81 -15.89 5.54 9.33
N MET A 82 -17.00 5.79 8.65
CA MET A 82 -17.26 5.48 7.24
C MET A 82 -17.89 6.68 6.55
N LYS A 83 -17.66 6.81 5.24
CA LYS A 83 -18.16 7.90 4.41
C LYS A 83 -18.82 7.33 3.17
N GLN A 84 -19.84 7.98 2.64
CA GLN A 84 -20.38 7.64 1.33
C GLN A 84 -19.30 7.74 0.27
N ARG A 85 -19.22 6.73 -0.62
CA ARG A 85 -18.20 6.68 -1.68
C ARG A 85 -18.57 7.55 -2.89
N GLY A 86 -17.55 7.99 -3.58
CA GLY A 86 -17.69 8.63 -4.89
C GLY A 86 -17.98 7.65 -6.03
N GLY A 87 -17.96 8.17 -7.25
CA GLY A 87 -17.93 7.43 -8.49
C GLY A 87 -16.51 6.94 -8.84
N PRO A 88 -16.37 6.23 -9.98
CA PRO A 88 -15.07 5.80 -10.45
C PRO A 88 -14.17 7.01 -10.73
N ALA A 89 -12.96 6.97 -10.22
CA ALA A 89 -11.96 7.99 -10.44
C ALA A 89 -10.57 7.35 -10.55
N GLY A 90 -9.62 8.03 -11.16
CA GLY A 90 -8.25 7.53 -11.24
C GLY A 90 -7.29 8.44 -11.96
N LEU A 91 -6.02 8.04 -11.91
CA LEU A 91 -4.88 8.72 -12.52
C LEU A 91 -3.93 7.70 -13.14
N VAL A 92 -3.35 8.08 -14.28
CA VAL A 92 -2.19 7.40 -14.87
C VAL A 92 -1.01 8.36 -14.87
N ILE A 93 0.06 7.94 -14.21
CA ILE A 93 1.32 8.67 -14.12
C ILE A 93 2.35 7.94 -14.96
N LYS A 94 2.98 8.64 -15.90
CA LYS A 94 4.08 8.14 -16.75
C LYS A 94 5.28 9.05 -16.60
N ASN A 95 6.44 8.47 -16.28
CA ASN A 95 7.69 9.22 -16.06
C ASN A 95 7.55 10.36 -15.03
N GLY A 96 6.63 10.19 -14.06
CA GLY A 96 6.31 11.18 -13.03
C GLY A 96 5.22 12.19 -13.42
N TYR A 97 4.79 12.29 -14.69
CA TYR A 97 3.77 13.23 -15.17
C TYR A 97 2.39 12.58 -15.25
N ILE A 98 1.34 13.34 -15.00
CA ILE A 98 -0.03 12.91 -15.27
C ILE A 98 -0.23 12.84 -16.79
N VAL A 99 -0.66 11.68 -17.29
CA VAL A 99 -0.98 11.47 -18.72
C VAL A 99 -2.45 11.18 -18.96
N ALA A 100 -3.17 10.75 -17.94
CA ALA A 100 -4.62 10.59 -17.97
C ALA A 100 -5.21 10.72 -16.57
N GLN A 101 -6.45 11.21 -16.52
CA GLN A 101 -7.26 11.26 -15.31
C GLN A 101 -8.74 11.11 -15.66
N TRP A 102 -9.52 10.58 -14.72
CA TRP A 102 -10.98 10.47 -14.84
C TRP A 102 -11.67 10.60 -13.49
N GLY A 103 -12.94 10.98 -13.52
CA GLY A 103 -13.76 11.19 -12.34
C GLY A 103 -13.29 12.34 -11.45
N ASP A 104 -13.78 12.37 -10.19
CA ASP A 104 -13.37 13.39 -9.22
C ASP A 104 -12.13 12.92 -8.44
N VAL A 105 -10.97 13.27 -8.95
CA VAL A 105 -9.66 12.89 -8.37
C VAL A 105 -9.34 13.61 -7.07
N ASN A 106 -10.04 14.70 -6.75
CA ASN A 106 -9.84 15.47 -5.53
C ASN A 106 -10.76 15.02 -4.37
N ARG A 107 -11.75 14.18 -4.66
CA ARG A 107 -12.63 13.67 -3.64
C ARG A 107 -11.88 12.82 -2.62
N VAL A 108 -12.06 13.15 -1.35
CA VAL A 108 -11.52 12.36 -0.23
C VAL A 108 -12.48 11.22 0.07
N ASP A 109 -12.06 10.00 -0.20
CA ASP A 109 -12.81 8.78 0.07
C ASP A 109 -12.03 7.81 0.96
N MET A 110 -12.76 6.92 1.62
CA MET A 110 -12.18 5.79 2.34
C MET A 110 -11.43 4.88 1.37
N THR A 111 -10.24 4.43 1.73
CA THR A 111 -9.41 3.60 0.83
C THR A 111 -9.32 2.13 1.26
N PHE A 112 -10.00 1.76 2.37
CA PHE A 112 -9.98 0.41 2.92
C PHE A 112 -8.56 -0.15 3.04
N SER A 113 -8.35 -1.38 2.61
CA SER A 113 -7.10 -2.13 2.81
C SER A 113 -5.88 -1.55 2.08
N THR A 114 -6.04 -0.60 1.15
CA THR A 114 -4.90 0.18 0.65
C THR A 114 -4.15 0.87 1.80
N THR A 115 -4.83 1.17 2.92
CA THR A 115 -4.24 1.65 4.18
C THR A 115 -3.08 0.78 4.68
N LYS A 116 -3.12 -0.54 4.43
CA LYS A 116 -2.09 -1.48 4.91
C LYS A 116 -0.71 -1.16 4.33
N SER A 117 -0.64 -0.68 3.09
CA SER A 117 0.62 -0.29 2.47
C SER A 117 1.20 0.99 3.09
N TYR A 118 0.36 1.89 3.58
CA TYR A 118 0.80 3.03 4.41
C TYR A 118 1.29 2.57 5.79
N LEU A 119 0.64 1.58 6.39
CA LEU A 119 1.10 0.98 7.64
C LEU A 119 2.46 0.29 7.46
N SER A 120 2.66 -0.43 6.36
CA SER A 120 3.95 -0.97 5.96
C SER A 120 5.03 0.13 5.90
N THR A 121 4.70 1.28 5.33
CA THR A 121 5.62 2.42 5.26
C THR A 121 6.03 2.91 6.65
N VAL A 122 5.09 3.01 7.61
CA VAL A 122 5.40 3.39 8.99
C VAL A 122 6.28 2.34 9.69
N ALA A 123 6.10 1.04 9.37
CA ALA A 123 7.00 -0.02 9.85
C ALA A 123 8.41 0.13 9.24
N GLY A 124 8.51 0.41 7.94
CA GLY A 124 9.79 0.68 7.28
C GLY A 124 10.52 1.87 7.88
N LEU A 125 9.80 2.94 8.16
CA LEU A 125 10.37 4.09 8.86
C LEU A 125 10.87 3.72 10.28
N ALA A 126 10.21 2.83 11.00
CA ALA A 126 10.67 2.36 12.30
C ALA A 126 12.00 1.59 12.20
N ILE A 127 12.15 0.76 11.17
CA ILE A 127 13.42 0.08 10.85
C ILE A 127 14.50 1.10 10.45
N ASP A 128 14.19 2.02 9.55
CA ASP A 128 15.15 3.02 9.05
C ASP A 128 15.64 3.97 10.14
N ASN A 129 14.82 4.23 11.17
CA ASN A 129 15.19 5.04 12.33
C ASN A 129 15.79 4.22 13.48
N GLY A 130 16.00 2.91 13.31
CA GLY A 130 16.59 2.02 14.33
C GLY A 130 15.69 1.76 15.55
N LEU A 131 14.39 2.12 15.47
CA LEU A 131 13.41 1.83 16.53
C LEU A 131 13.10 0.33 16.59
N ILE A 132 13.16 -0.35 15.46
CA ILE A 132 13.13 -1.79 15.31
C ILE A 132 14.46 -2.18 14.66
N LYS A 133 15.23 -3.10 15.25
CA LYS A 133 16.55 -3.47 14.74
C LYS A 133 16.44 -4.36 13.50
N ASN A 134 15.60 -5.41 13.57
CA ASN A 134 15.38 -6.35 12.49
C ASN A 134 13.91 -6.75 12.41
N VAL A 135 13.41 -7.03 11.22
CA VAL A 135 12.05 -7.56 11.02
C VAL A 135 11.88 -8.97 11.61
N THR A 136 12.97 -9.71 11.79
CA THR A 136 12.99 -11.04 12.39
C THR A 136 13.02 -11.01 13.91
N ASP A 137 13.16 -9.85 14.54
CA ASP A 137 13.08 -9.73 15.98
C ASP A 137 11.66 -10.04 16.46
N LYS A 138 11.56 -10.68 17.63
CA LYS A 138 10.27 -10.97 18.25
C LYS A 138 9.62 -9.67 18.73
N VAL A 139 8.31 -9.54 18.46
CA VAL A 139 7.58 -8.30 18.79
C VAL A 139 7.52 -8.05 20.30
N ASN A 140 7.47 -9.10 21.12
CA ASN A 140 7.48 -8.98 22.59
C ASN A 140 8.75 -8.35 23.16
N GLN A 141 9.82 -8.18 22.38
CA GLN A 141 11.01 -7.43 22.80
C GLN A 141 10.80 -5.91 22.73
N TYR A 142 9.74 -5.44 22.08
CA TYR A 142 9.45 -4.04 21.80
C TYR A 142 8.10 -3.60 22.38
N VAL A 143 7.17 -4.54 22.54
CA VAL A 143 5.82 -4.34 23.09
C VAL A 143 5.81 -4.92 24.50
N TRP A 144 5.64 -4.06 25.48
CA TRP A 144 5.86 -4.39 26.90
C TRP A 144 4.67 -5.04 27.59
N ASP A 145 3.47 -4.93 27.00
CA ASP A 145 2.25 -5.51 27.57
C ASP A 145 2.12 -7.02 27.24
N GLU A 146 1.08 -7.64 27.75
CA GLU A 146 0.85 -9.08 27.63
C GLU A 146 0.37 -9.53 26.23
N THR A 147 0.30 -8.62 25.25
CA THR A 147 -0.27 -8.87 23.92
C THR A 147 0.46 -10.00 23.16
N PHE A 148 1.76 -10.15 23.40
CA PHE A 148 2.60 -11.16 22.75
C PHE A 148 3.17 -12.18 23.73
N GLU A 149 2.48 -12.47 24.81
CA GLU A 149 2.89 -13.49 25.76
C GLU A 149 2.31 -14.88 25.43
N GLY A 150 2.77 -15.89 26.20
CA GLY A 150 2.37 -17.27 26.04
C GLY A 150 3.19 -18.03 24.99
N GLU A 151 3.00 -19.34 24.93
CA GLU A 151 3.84 -20.26 24.13
C GLU A 151 3.81 -19.94 22.64
N HIS A 152 2.65 -19.52 22.11
CA HIS A 152 2.47 -19.24 20.68
C HIS A 152 2.85 -17.78 20.34
N ASN A 153 2.18 -16.80 20.98
CA ASN A 153 2.32 -15.40 20.59
C ASN A 153 3.74 -14.85 20.81
N SER A 154 4.49 -15.40 21.79
CA SER A 154 5.88 -14.98 22.06
C SER A 154 6.89 -15.32 20.95
N LYS A 155 6.50 -16.14 19.98
CA LYS A 155 7.33 -16.51 18.82
C LYS A 155 7.15 -15.52 17.65
N ILE A 156 6.13 -14.67 17.70
CA ILE A 156 5.75 -13.79 16.58
C ILE A 156 6.81 -12.70 16.39
N THR A 157 7.22 -12.53 15.13
CA THR A 157 8.16 -11.49 14.69
C THR A 157 7.42 -10.38 13.92
N TRP A 158 8.10 -9.26 13.69
CA TRP A 158 7.60 -8.20 12.83
C TRP A 158 7.35 -8.69 11.39
N ASP A 159 8.22 -9.57 10.87
CA ASP A 159 8.03 -10.23 9.57
C ASP A 159 6.69 -10.97 9.50
N HIS A 160 6.36 -11.74 10.52
CA HIS A 160 5.11 -12.49 10.58
C HIS A 160 3.87 -11.58 10.58
N LEU A 161 3.93 -10.42 11.23
CA LEU A 161 2.85 -9.43 11.19
C LEU A 161 2.74 -8.77 9.82
N LEU A 162 3.87 -8.37 9.23
CA LEU A 162 3.95 -7.70 7.92
C LEU A 162 3.50 -8.60 6.77
N THR A 163 3.75 -9.89 6.87
CA THR A 163 3.37 -10.90 5.86
C THR A 163 2.00 -11.55 6.13
N GLN A 164 1.30 -11.13 7.20
CA GLN A 164 0.04 -11.72 7.65
C GLN A 164 0.12 -13.25 7.87
N SER A 165 1.24 -13.71 8.39
CA SER A 165 1.50 -15.12 8.71
C SER A 165 1.69 -15.40 10.20
N SER A 166 1.36 -14.43 11.06
CA SER A 166 1.61 -14.54 12.51
C SER A 166 0.76 -15.59 13.22
N ASP A 167 -0.42 -15.86 12.71
CA ASP A 167 -1.48 -16.61 13.38
C ASP A 167 -1.70 -16.21 14.85
N TRP A 168 -1.41 -14.95 15.20
CA TRP A 168 -1.64 -14.40 16.51
C TRP A 168 -3.06 -14.70 16.98
N SER A 169 -3.22 -15.10 18.22
CA SER A 169 -4.51 -15.42 18.82
C SER A 169 -4.78 -14.50 20.00
N GLY A 170 -5.91 -13.80 19.94
CA GLY A 170 -6.26 -12.88 21.00
C GLY A 170 -7.47 -12.00 20.70
N ASN A 171 -7.64 -10.99 21.55
CA ASN A 171 -8.66 -9.95 21.43
C ASN A 171 -7.98 -8.58 21.38
N LEU A 172 -8.25 -7.81 20.34
CA LEU A 172 -7.76 -6.44 20.23
C LEU A 172 -8.95 -5.49 20.09
N PHE A 173 -9.12 -4.57 21.04
CA PHE A 173 -10.21 -3.60 21.06
C PHE A 173 -11.61 -4.24 20.94
N GLY A 174 -11.81 -5.39 21.59
CA GLY A 174 -13.08 -6.12 21.56
C GLY A 174 -13.32 -6.95 20.30
N LEU A 175 -12.32 -7.05 19.41
CA LEU A 175 -12.38 -7.88 18.22
C LEU A 175 -11.45 -9.09 18.40
N TYR A 176 -12.02 -10.29 18.23
CA TYR A 176 -11.25 -11.52 18.24
C TYR A 176 -10.68 -11.81 16.85
N ASP A 177 -9.42 -12.23 16.79
CA ASP A 177 -8.74 -12.60 15.53
C ASP A 177 -9.45 -13.72 14.77
N TRP A 178 -9.97 -14.73 15.48
CA TRP A 178 -10.69 -15.85 14.89
C TRP A 178 -12.04 -15.43 14.26
N ALA A 179 -12.63 -14.31 14.71
CA ALA A 179 -13.92 -13.83 14.20
C ALA A 179 -13.79 -13.08 12.86
N ASP A 180 -12.58 -12.66 12.48
CA ASP A 180 -12.34 -11.96 11.23
C ASP A 180 -12.18 -12.95 10.07
N ARG A 181 -13.09 -12.90 9.12
CA ARG A 181 -13.14 -13.77 7.92
C ARG A 181 -13.01 -15.26 8.28
N PRO A 182 -13.87 -15.79 9.16
CA PRO A 182 -13.88 -17.22 9.45
C PRO A 182 -14.20 -18.01 8.18
N PRO A 183 -13.86 -19.30 8.11
CA PRO A 183 -14.25 -20.17 7.01
C PRO A 183 -15.76 -20.08 6.74
N LYS A 184 -16.14 -20.22 5.49
CA LYS A 184 -17.56 -20.20 5.08
C LYS A 184 -18.28 -21.50 5.43
N GLU A 185 -17.54 -22.58 5.54
CA GLU A 185 -18.00 -23.93 5.81
C GLU A 185 -17.42 -24.43 7.13
N GLY A 186 -18.10 -25.37 7.76
CA GLY A 186 -17.73 -25.92 9.05
C GLY A 186 -18.34 -25.15 10.24
N ALA A 187 -18.22 -25.71 11.44
CA ALA A 187 -18.68 -25.08 12.67
C ALA A 187 -17.70 -23.97 13.09
N ILE A 188 -18.24 -22.85 13.53
CA ILE A 188 -17.41 -21.72 14.00
C ILE A 188 -16.58 -22.10 15.22
N ASP A 189 -17.09 -23.00 16.06
CA ASP A 189 -16.37 -23.45 17.27
C ASP A 189 -15.13 -24.29 16.91
N ASP A 190 -15.17 -25.08 15.84
CA ASP A 190 -14.02 -25.81 15.34
C ASP A 190 -12.93 -24.87 14.90
N TRP A 191 -13.32 -23.78 14.20
CA TRP A 191 -12.39 -22.76 13.78
C TRP A 191 -11.80 -21.98 14.96
N LYS A 192 -12.63 -21.59 15.91
CA LYS A 192 -12.23 -20.87 17.11
C LYS A 192 -11.25 -21.67 17.96
N ASN A 193 -11.49 -22.97 18.10
CA ASN A 193 -10.71 -23.85 18.98
C ASN A 193 -9.62 -24.65 18.25
N ARG A 194 -9.39 -24.36 16.97
CA ARG A 194 -8.36 -25.06 16.18
C ARG A 194 -6.96 -24.90 16.77
N LYS A 195 -6.10 -25.86 16.49
CA LYS A 195 -4.67 -25.69 16.71
C LYS A 195 -4.14 -24.54 15.86
N LEU A 196 -3.39 -23.63 16.46
CA LEU A 196 -2.73 -22.52 15.76
C LEU A 196 -1.61 -23.05 14.87
N PHE A 197 -1.42 -22.42 13.73
CA PHE A 197 -0.27 -22.66 12.85
C PHE A 197 0.98 -22.02 13.45
N GLU A 198 2.14 -22.64 13.26
CA GLU A 198 3.40 -22.03 13.67
C GLU A 198 3.59 -20.69 12.94
N PRO A 199 3.95 -19.60 13.63
CA PRO A 199 4.14 -18.29 13.02
C PRO A 199 5.09 -18.34 11.82
N GLY A 200 4.71 -17.69 10.72
CA GLY A 200 5.45 -17.69 9.46
C GLY A 200 5.05 -18.79 8.46
N THR A 201 4.28 -19.80 8.87
CA THR A 201 3.99 -20.97 8.01
C THR A 201 2.68 -20.89 7.25
N ASN A 202 1.71 -20.10 7.73
CA ASN A 202 0.38 -20.02 7.14
C ASN A 202 -0.07 -18.58 6.92
N TYR A 203 -0.42 -18.24 5.69
CA TYR A 203 -0.97 -16.93 5.36
C TYR A 203 -2.46 -16.89 5.69
N LYS A 204 -2.85 -15.88 6.47
CA LYS A 204 -4.26 -15.58 6.74
C LYS A 204 -4.48 -14.07 6.71
N TYR A 205 -5.16 -13.58 5.67
CA TYR A 205 -5.58 -12.19 5.62
C TYR A 205 -6.53 -11.89 6.79
N ASN A 206 -6.12 -11.00 7.70
CA ASN A 206 -6.82 -10.76 8.94
C ASN A 206 -6.64 -9.31 9.40
N ASP A 207 -7.74 -8.57 9.48
CA ASP A 207 -7.71 -7.14 9.83
C ASP A 207 -7.39 -6.91 11.31
N VAL A 208 -7.76 -7.83 12.21
CA VAL A 208 -7.43 -7.71 13.64
C VAL A 208 -5.91 -7.80 13.83
N ARG A 209 -5.25 -8.72 13.12
CA ARG A 209 -3.79 -8.89 13.17
C ARG A 209 -3.04 -7.74 12.51
N VAL A 210 -3.62 -7.11 11.50
CA VAL A 210 -3.06 -5.87 10.93
C VAL A 210 -3.22 -4.70 11.89
N ASN A 211 -4.37 -4.60 12.59
CA ASN A 211 -4.55 -3.59 13.63
C ASN A 211 -3.60 -3.83 14.83
N LEU A 212 -3.27 -5.09 15.11
CA LEU A 212 -2.26 -5.44 16.08
C LEU A 212 -0.88 -4.90 15.68
N LEU A 213 -0.50 -4.99 14.40
CA LEU A 213 0.73 -4.35 13.91
C LEU A 213 0.69 -2.83 14.12
N ALA A 214 -0.46 -2.18 13.84
CA ALA A 214 -0.61 -0.75 14.06
C ALA A 214 -0.47 -0.38 15.55
N TYR A 215 -1.06 -1.16 16.43
CA TYR A 215 -0.93 -1.02 17.88
C TYR A 215 0.52 -1.19 18.35
N SER A 216 1.20 -2.22 17.86
CA SER A 216 2.61 -2.49 18.17
C SER A 216 3.52 -1.35 17.70
N LEU A 217 3.29 -0.83 16.49
CA LEU A 217 4.04 0.31 15.98
C LEU A 217 3.75 1.60 16.76
N LEU A 218 2.53 1.80 17.26
CA LEU A 218 2.21 2.93 18.13
C LEU A 218 3.07 2.91 19.40
N GLN A 219 3.26 1.73 20.01
CA GLN A 219 4.12 1.56 21.19
C GLN A 219 5.60 1.83 20.88
N VAL A 220 6.08 1.39 19.71
CA VAL A 220 7.46 1.62 19.29
C VAL A 220 7.73 3.10 19.00
N TRP A 221 6.82 3.76 18.30
CA TRP A 221 6.94 5.18 17.95
C TRP A 221 6.66 6.13 19.13
N ARG A 222 5.85 5.70 20.09
CA ARG A 222 5.34 6.54 21.20
C ARG A 222 4.78 7.87 20.69
N LYS A 223 4.20 7.84 19.47
CA LYS A 223 3.67 8.99 18.73
C LYS A 223 2.54 8.49 17.83
N PRO A 224 1.44 9.24 17.67
CA PRO A 224 0.36 8.84 16.76
C PRO A 224 0.88 8.55 15.35
N LEU A 225 0.58 7.38 14.81
CA LEU A 225 1.08 6.96 13.49
C LEU A 225 0.69 7.90 12.34
N PRO A 226 -0.51 8.56 12.34
CA PRO A 226 -0.83 9.58 11.34
C PRO A 226 0.13 10.76 11.37
N VAL A 227 0.65 11.14 12.55
CA VAL A 227 1.63 12.22 12.68
C VAL A 227 2.99 11.79 12.12
N VAL A 228 3.42 10.54 12.42
CA VAL A 228 4.64 9.96 11.85
C VAL A 228 4.57 9.95 10.33
N LEU A 229 3.49 9.39 9.76
CA LEU A 229 3.28 9.33 8.32
C LEU A 229 3.25 10.73 7.69
N LYS A 230 2.56 11.68 8.33
CA LYS A 230 2.47 13.07 7.86
C LYS A 230 3.85 13.70 7.74
N GLU A 231 4.61 13.71 8.83
CA GLU A 231 5.89 14.42 8.91
C GLU A 231 6.98 13.78 8.05
N LYS A 232 7.02 12.43 8.02
CA LYS A 232 8.11 11.71 7.37
C LYS A 232 7.85 11.44 5.89
N ILE A 233 6.59 11.38 5.45
CA ILE A 233 6.23 10.99 4.08
C ILE A 233 5.31 12.00 3.41
N MET A 234 4.10 12.25 3.98
CA MET A 234 3.04 12.93 3.24
C MET A 234 3.37 14.41 3.00
N ASP A 235 3.92 15.11 3.98
CA ASP A 235 4.37 16.50 3.81
C ASP A 235 5.55 16.60 2.83
N PRO A 236 6.63 15.79 2.96
CA PRO A 236 7.74 15.80 2.01
C PRO A 236 7.35 15.52 0.55
N ILE A 237 6.39 14.61 0.30
CA ILE A 237 5.92 14.35 -1.06
C ILE A 237 4.90 15.39 -1.56
N GLY A 238 4.55 16.39 -0.76
CA GLY A 238 3.62 17.46 -1.11
C GLY A 238 2.17 16.99 -1.17
N ALA A 239 1.77 16.00 -0.37
CA ALA A 239 0.38 15.60 -0.25
C ALA A 239 -0.47 16.71 0.36
N SER A 240 -1.75 16.74 0.03
CA SER A 240 -2.70 17.70 0.57
C SER A 240 -2.89 17.55 2.08
N THR A 241 -3.48 18.55 2.72
CA THR A 241 -3.83 18.49 4.14
C THR A 241 -5.19 17.82 4.39
N THR A 242 -5.83 17.25 3.35
CA THR A 242 -7.20 16.74 3.45
C THR A 242 -7.29 15.28 3.88
N TRP A 243 -6.24 14.50 3.73
CA TRP A 243 -6.25 13.10 4.14
C TRP A 243 -6.33 12.94 5.66
N ARG A 244 -6.89 11.83 6.13
CA ARG A 244 -7.01 11.46 7.55
C ARG A 244 -6.80 9.98 7.71
N TRP A 245 -6.30 9.56 8.86
CA TRP A 245 -6.17 8.15 9.23
C TRP A 245 -6.81 7.92 10.59
N PHE A 246 -7.85 7.12 10.63
CA PHE A 246 -8.65 6.85 11.82
C PHE A 246 -8.49 5.43 12.32
N GLY A 247 -8.56 5.27 13.63
CA GLY A 247 -8.80 4.00 14.30
C GLY A 247 -10.30 3.77 14.59
N TYR A 248 -10.55 3.04 15.64
CA TYR A 248 -11.89 2.74 16.14
C TYR A 248 -12.24 3.62 17.34
N GLU A 249 -13.53 3.76 17.64
CA GLU A 249 -14.02 4.54 18.77
C GLU A 249 -13.44 4.05 20.11
N ASN A 250 -13.16 2.76 20.22
CA ASN A 250 -12.58 2.10 21.41
C ASN A 250 -11.10 1.77 21.29
N SER A 251 -10.37 2.32 20.30
CA SER A 251 -8.93 2.03 20.12
C SER A 251 -7.98 3.09 20.71
N TYR A 252 -8.47 3.88 21.67
CA TYR A 252 -7.63 4.81 22.40
C TYR A 252 -6.84 4.09 23.50
N VAL A 253 -5.56 4.37 23.58
CA VAL A 253 -4.64 3.82 24.59
C VAL A 253 -3.89 4.95 25.27
N ASN A 254 -3.62 4.79 26.56
CA ASN A 254 -2.75 5.71 27.29
C ASN A 254 -1.30 5.31 27.01
N MET A 255 -0.57 6.19 26.38
CA MET A 255 0.86 6.04 26.09
C MET A 255 1.61 7.22 26.69
N ASP A 256 2.45 6.95 27.70
CA ASP A 256 3.24 8.01 28.40
C ASP A 256 2.39 9.13 28.99
N GLY A 257 1.19 8.83 29.45
CA GLY A 257 0.24 9.82 29.99
C GLY A 257 -0.58 10.55 28.93
N LEU A 258 -0.40 10.25 27.64
CA LEU A 258 -1.18 10.81 26.53
C LEU A 258 -2.15 9.76 25.96
N MET A 259 -3.40 10.17 25.76
CA MET A 259 -4.39 9.35 25.07
C MET A 259 -4.14 9.41 23.57
N MET A 260 -3.72 8.29 22.99
CA MET A 260 -3.44 8.15 21.55
C MET A 260 -4.38 7.11 20.93
N GLN A 261 -4.90 7.40 19.74
CA GLN A 261 -5.68 6.43 19.01
C GLN A 261 -4.76 5.48 18.24
N SER A 262 -4.90 4.15 18.48
CA SER A 262 -4.37 3.14 17.58
C SER A 262 -5.20 3.13 16.31
N VAL A 263 -4.55 3.30 15.16
CA VAL A 263 -5.24 3.41 13.87
C VAL A 263 -5.68 2.05 13.33
N SER A 264 -6.70 2.04 12.47
CA SER A 264 -7.12 0.86 11.73
C SER A 264 -6.30 0.67 10.47
N GLY A 265 -5.99 -0.58 10.12
CA GLY A 265 -5.42 -0.98 8.83
C GLY A 265 -6.39 -0.89 7.65
N GLY A 266 -7.57 -0.25 7.84
CA GLY A 266 -8.58 -0.07 6.80
C GLY A 266 -9.42 -1.31 6.54
N GLY A 267 -9.73 -2.06 7.60
CA GLY A 267 -10.60 -3.23 7.53
C GLY A 267 -12.09 -2.89 7.48
N HIS A 268 -12.91 -3.93 7.54
CA HIS A 268 -14.36 -3.83 7.36
C HIS A 268 -15.12 -3.33 8.61
N HIS A 269 -14.46 -3.08 9.72
CA HIS A 269 -15.04 -2.45 10.90
C HIS A 269 -15.02 -0.90 10.83
N GLY A 270 -14.57 -0.31 9.71
CA GLY A 270 -14.41 1.13 9.53
C GLY A 270 -12.99 1.63 9.84
N GLY A 271 -12.82 2.95 9.85
CA GLY A 271 -11.51 3.56 10.03
C GLY A 271 -10.57 3.37 8.84
N GLY A 272 -9.26 3.47 9.07
CA GLY A 272 -8.27 3.48 8.01
C GLY A 272 -8.09 4.86 7.37
N ILE A 273 -7.44 4.93 6.22
CA ILE A 273 -7.12 6.17 5.53
C ILE A 273 -8.29 6.63 4.65
N PHE A 274 -8.59 7.94 4.76
CA PHE A 274 -9.46 8.71 3.89
C PHE A 274 -8.57 9.69 3.13
N ILE A 275 -8.56 9.60 1.81
CA ILE A 275 -7.57 10.30 0.99
C ILE A 275 -8.11 10.50 -0.43
N ASN A 276 -7.61 11.50 -1.13
CA ASN A 276 -7.92 11.75 -2.53
C ASN A 276 -7.01 10.94 -3.48
N THR A 277 -7.36 10.89 -4.76
CA THR A 277 -6.63 10.09 -5.77
C THR A 277 -5.25 10.69 -6.08
N VAL A 278 -5.10 12.01 -6.03
CA VAL A 278 -3.83 12.70 -6.30
C VAL A 278 -2.78 12.37 -5.24
N ASP A 279 -3.18 12.38 -3.96
CA ASP A 279 -2.28 12.03 -2.87
C ASP A 279 -1.89 10.54 -2.89
N HIS A 280 -2.81 9.65 -3.29
CA HIS A 280 -2.48 8.25 -3.57
C HIS A 280 -1.42 8.13 -4.68
N ALA A 281 -1.54 8.91 -5.74
CA ALA A 281 -0.58 8.88 -6.85
C ALA A 281 0.80 9.40 -6.41
N ARG A 282 0.88 10.42 -5.54
CA ARG A 282 2.14 10.88 -4.94
C ARG A 282 2.81 9.77 -4.13
N PHE A 283 2.02 9.07 -3.32
CA PHE A 283 2.51 7.92 -2.55
C PHE A 283 3.00 6.79 -3.47
N GLY A 284 2.26 6.45 -4.52
CA GLY A 284 2.69 5.48 -5.53
C GLY A 284 3.98 5.89 -6.24
N LEU A 285 4.13 7.19 -6.58
CA LEU A 285 5.34 7.72 -7.20
C LEU A 285 6.56 7.62 -6.28
N LEU A 286 6.42 7.81 -4.96
CA LEU A 286 7.49 7.56 -4.00
C LEU A 286 8.00 6.11 -4.10
N PHE A 287 7.10 5.14 -4.20
CA PHE A 287 7.46 3.72 -4.34
C PHE A 287 8.09 3.42 -5.71
N LEU A 288 7.58 4.02 -6.78
CA LEU A 288 8.19 3.93 -8.11
C LEU A 288 9.61 4.51 -8.13
N ARG A 289 9.90 5.52 -7.32
CA ARG A 289 11.21 6.18 -7.18
C ARG A 289 12.07 5.58 -6.05
N ASN A 290 11.83 4.33 -5.67
CA ASN A 290 12.60 3.60 -4.66
C ASN A 290 12.71 4.35 -3.31
N GLY A 291 11.63 5.02 -2.91
CA GLY A 291 11.57 5.76 -1.64
C GLY A 291 12.26 7.13 -1.67
N LYS A 292 12.75 7.55 -2.83
CA LYS A 292 13.38 8.84 -3.04
C LYS A 292 12.36 9.88 -3.50
N TRP A 293 12.46 11.10 -2.97
CA TRP A 293 11.68 12.25 -3.42
C TRP A 293 12.61 13.46 -3.58
N LYS A 294 12.77 13.94 -4.80
CA LYS A 294 13.80 14.92 -5.16
C LYS A 294 15.18 14.44 -4.67
N ASP A 295 15.85 15.20 -3.83
CA ASP A 295 17.17 14.87 -3.31
C ASP A 295 17.15 14.12 -1.97
N GLN A 296 15.95 13.79 -1.44
CA GLN A 296 15.79 13.15 -0.14
C GLN A 296 15.39 11.68 -0.28
N GLN A 297 16.05 10.80 0.49
CA GLN A 297 15.62 9.42 0.70
C GLN A 297 14.64 9.42 1.89
N LEU A 298 13.34 9.34 1.61
CA LEU A 298 12.30 9.41 2.65
C LEU A 298 12.03 8.03 3.28
N LEU A 299 12.21 6.98 2.51
CA LEU A 299 12.09 5.59 2.93
C LEU A 299 13.21 4.80 2.26
N SER A 300 13.94 3.96 2.99
CA SER A 300 15.12 3.30 2.43
C SER A 300 14.80 2.45 1.21
N GLU A 301 15.71 2.42 0.26
CA GLU A 301 15.61 1.52 -0.91
C GLU A 301 15.56 0.04 -0.46
N LYS A 302 16.25 -0.28 0.65
CA LYS A 302 16.20 -1.61 1.27
C LYS A 302 14.76 -1.99 1.64
N TRP A 303 13.98 -1.07 2.22
CA TRP A 303 12.57 -1.33 2.55
C TRP A 303 11.70 -1.45 1.30
N ILE A 304 11.89 -0.55 0.31
CA ILE A 304 11.18 -0.63 -0.97
C ILE A 304 11.42 -1.96 -1.68
N ASN A 305 12.64 -2.50 -1.60
CA ASN A 305 12.95 -3.81 -2.16
C ASN A 305 12.34 -4.94 -1.32
N ALA A 306 12.33 -4.82 0.01
CA ALA A 306 11.75 -5.82 0.91
C ALA A 306 10.23 -5.99 0.70
N VAL A 307 9.48 -4.90 0.50
CA VAL A 307 8.02 -5.00 0.26
C VAL A 307 7.66 -5.74 -1.02
N GLN A 308 8.58 -5.86 -1.97
CA GLN A 308 8.43 -6.55 -3.24
C GLN A 308 8.89 -8.02 -3.19
N GLN A 309 9.38 -8.49 -2.03
CA GLN A 309 9.80 -9.88 -1.89
C GLN A 309 8.59 -10.75 -1.52
N PRO A 310 8.35 -11.84 -2.26
CA PRO A 310 7.35 -12.82 -1.90
C PRO A 310 7.58 -13.40 -0.51
N SER A 311 6.53 -13.45 0.32
CA SER A 311 6.62 -14.11 1.61
C SER A 311 6.68 -15.64 1.47
N VAL A 312 7.18 -16.32 2.49
CA VAL A 312 7.21 -17.79 2.51
C VAL A 312 5.78 -18.36 2.45
N ALA A 313 4.86 -17.77 3.20
CA ALA A 313 3.50 -18.25 3.34
C ALA A 313 2.56 -17.87 2.18
N ASN A 314 2.90 -16.83 1.38
CA ASN A 314 2.14 -16.42 0.21
C ASN A 314 3.04 -15.70 -0.81
N LYS A 315 3.26 -16.33 -1.96
CA LYS A 315 4.15 -15.79 -3.00
C LYS A 315 3.62 -14.52 -3.67
N ASN A 316 2.33 -14.24 -3.59
CA ASN A 316 1.71 -13.03 -4.12
C ASN A 316 1.55 -11.92 -3.05
N TYR A 317 2.26 -12.02 -1.92
CA TYR A 317 2.17 -11.05 -0.84
C TYR A 317 3.54 -10.79 -0.18
N GLY A 318 3.93 -9.53 -0.16
CA GLY A 318 5.10 -9.05 0.57
C GLY A 318 4.72 -8.39 1.90
N TYR A 319 5.41 -7.31 2.28
CA TYR A 319 5.11 -6.56 3.51
C TYR A 319 3.91 -5.63 3.30
N LEU A 320 2.69 -6.19 3.45
CA LEU A 320 1.40 -5.51 3.26
C LEU A 320 1.22 -4.89 1.85
N TRP A 321 1.87 -5.47 0.86
CA TRP A 321 1.71 -5.20 -0.56
C TRP A 321 1.36 -6.49 -1.30
N TRP A 322 0.49 -6.40 -2.27
CA TRP A 322 0.19 -7.47 -3.21
C TRP A 322 1.22 -7.49 -4.33
N LEU A 323 1.61 -8.68 -4.76
CA LEU A 323 2.60 -8.91 -5.80
C LEU A 323 1.97 -9.67 -6.97
N ASN A 324 2.44 -9.42 -8.20
CA ASN A 324 2.09 -10.22 -9.36
C ASN A 324 3.10 -11.36 -9.60
N ALA A 325 3.80 -11.82 -8.56
CA ALA A 325 4.94 -12.73 -8.64
C ALA A 325 4.61 -14.07 -9.31
N GLU A 326 3.40 -14.62 -9.09
CA GLU A 326 2.91 -15.85 -9.72
C GLU A 326 1.99 -15.58 -10.93
N HIS A 327 2.14 -14.41 -11.57
CA HIS A 327 1.35 -14.02 -12.75
C HIS A 327 -0.16 -14.12 -12.56
N GLY A 328 -0.67 -13.79 -11.38
CA GLY A 328 -2.12 -13.76 -11.13
C GLY A 328 -2.84 -12.79 -12.09
N TRP A 329 -2.19 -11.73 -12.48
CA TRP A 329 -2.60 -10.84 -13.59
C TRP A 329 -1.85 -11.24 -14.87
N LYS A 330 -2.39 -12.21 -15.60
CA LYS A 330 -1.79 -12.75 -16.83
C LYS A 330 -1.47 -11.65 -17.84
N GLY A 331 -0.30 -11.74 -18.48
CA GLY A 331 0.16 -10.76 -19.46
C GLY A 331 0.63 -9.43 -18.87
N ILE A 332 0.85 -9.37 -17.56
CA ILE A 332 1.42 -8.24 -16.83
C ILE A 332 2.72 -8.71 -16.17
N SER A 333 3.74 -7.85 -16.15
CA SER A 333 5.05 -8.17 -15.57
C SER A 333 4.92 -8.69 -14.13
N PRO A 334 5.68 -9.75 -13.76
CA PRO A 334 5.71 -10.24 -12.37
C PRO A 334 6.31 -9.24 -11.40
N THR A 335 6.98 -8.19 -11.88
CA THR A 335 7.55 -7.14 -11.06
C THR A 335 6.54 -6.07 -10.64
N VAL A 336 5.33 -6.10 -11.19
CA VAL A 336 4.23 -5.22 -10.78
C VAL A 336 3.78 -5.59 -9.37
N TYR A 337 3.66 -4.58 -8.53
CA TYR A 337 3.11 -4.72 -7.18
C TYR A 337 2.09 -3.61 -6.90
N TYR A 338 1.19 -3.87 -5.95
CA TYR A 338 0.08 -2.97 -5.76
C TYR A 338 -0.49 -3.01 -4.34
N ALA A 339 -0.99 -1.86 -3.90
CA ALA A 339 -1.90 -1.76 -2.77
C ALA A 339 -3.33 -1.95 -3.27
N ALA A 340 -4.14 -2.71 -2.54
CA ALA A 340 -5.53 -3.00 -2.91
C ALA A 340 -6.48 -2.81 -1.73
N GLY A 341 -7.60 -2.16 -1.97
CA GLY A 341 -8.67 -1.94 -1.00
C GLY A 341 -10.04 -2.25 -1.56
N TYR A 342 -10.94 -2.69 -0.68
CA TYR A 342 -12.32 -3.03 -1.01
C TYR A 342 -12.97 -1.97 -1.91
N GLY A 343 -13.69 -2.43 -2.93
CA GLY A 343 -14.37 -1.56 -3.88
C GLY A 343 -13.48 -1.06 -5.02
N GLY A 344 -12.31 -1.67 -5.28
CA GLY A 344 -11.45 -1.34 -6.42
C GLY A 344 -10.61 -0.10 -6.20
N ASN A 345 -10.13 0.08 -4.98
CA ASN A 345 -9.20 1.14 -4.61
C ASN A 345 -7.77 0.61 -4.73
N TYR A 346 -7.05 0.97 -5.78
CA TYR A 346 -5.70 0.46 -6.05
C TYR A 346 -4.68 1.58 -6.21
N ILE A 347 -3.44 1.28 -5.78
CA ILE A 347 -2.22 1.98 -6.19
C ILE A 347 -1.33 0.93 -6.82
N ILE A 348 -1.14 1.00 -8.12
CA ILE A 348 -0.35 0.04 -8.89
C ILE A 348 0.96 0.68 -9.27
N VAL A 349 2.07 -0.01 -9.03
CA VAL A 349 3.43 0.42 -9.35
C VAL A 349 4.02 -0.55 -10.37
N ASP A 350 4.35 -0.02 -11.54
CA ASP A 350 5.00 -0.74 -12.63
C ASP A 350 6.34 -0.07 -12.95
N LYS A 351 7.43 -0.67 -12.46
CA LYS A 351 8.79 -0.14 -12.64
C LYS A 351 9.30 -0.31 -14.07
N GLU A 352 8.86 -1.36 -14.76
CA GLU A 352 9.30 -1.66 -16.13
C GLU A 352 8.87 -0.56 -17.10
N HIS A 353 7.65 -0.06 -16.94
CA HIS A 353 7.10 0.98 -17.80
C HIS A 353 7.17 2.38 -17.18
N ASP A 354 7.79 2.57 -16.02
CA ASP A 354 7.79 3.83 -15.25
C ASP A 354 6.36 4.39 -15.09
N LEU A 355 5.45 3.55 -14.58
CA LEU A 355 4.03 3.86 -14.41
C LEU A 355 3.59 3.77 -12.94
N VAL A 356 2.71 4.70 -12.57
CA VAL A 356 1.81 4.55 -11.42
C VAL A 356 0.37 4.69 -11.93
N VAL A 357 -0.48 3.73 -11.54
CA VAL A 357 -1.90 3.79 -11.85
C VAL A 357 -2.69 3.75 -10.56
N VAL A 358 -3.57 4.72 -10.36
CA VAL A 358 -4.47 4.77 -9.22
C VAL A 358 -5.90 4.62 -9.70
N THR A 359 -6.64 3.70 -9.10
CA THR A 359 -8.09 3.53 -9.34
C THR A 359 -8.88 3.70 -8.06
N ARG A 360 -10.07 4.23 -8.18
CA ARG A 360 -11.07 4.35 -7.13
C ARG A 360 -12.39 3.82 -7.64
N TRP A 361 -13.01 2.94 -6.88
CA TRP A 361 -14.37 2.43 -7.13
C TRP A 361 -14.54 1.76 -8.49
N MET A 362 -13.51 1.10 -8.95
CA MET A 362 -13.54 0.27 -10.16
C MET A 362 -13.82 -1.19 -9.78
N ASP A 363 -14.47 -1.96 -10.65
CA ASP A 363 -14.67 -3.40 -10.48
C ASP A 363 -13.30 -4.10 -10.36
N ASP A 364 -13.06 -4.76 -9.21
CA ASP A 364 -11.80 -5.44 -8.89
C ASP A 364 -11.39 -6.45 -9.97
N SER A 365 -12.36 -7.16 -10.56
CA SER A 365 -12.11 -8.15 -11.62
C SER A 365 -11.63 -7.55 -12.93
N LYS A 366 -11.76 -6.23 -13.10
CA LYS A 366 -11.45 -5.49 -14.33
C LYS A 366 -10.17 -4.66 -14.25
N VAL A 367 -9.57 -4.54 -13.07
CA VAL A 367 -8.36 -3.72 -12.85
C VAL A 367 -7.19 -4.22 -13.70
N ALA A 368 -6.97 -5.52 -13.78
CA ALA A 368 -5.92 -6.10 -14.60
C ALA A 368 -6.14 -5.86 -16.11
N ASP A 369 -7.41 -5.92 -16.58
CA ASP A 369 -7.74 -5.65 -17.98
C ASP A 369 -7.43 -4.19 -18.35
N MET A 370 -7.81 -3.26 -17.48
CA MET A 370 -7.47 -1.84 -17.65
C MET A 370 -5.96 -1.62 -17.67
N LEU A 371 -5.21 -2.23 -16.76
CA LEU A 371 -3.75 -2.09 -16.72
C LEU A 371 -3.10 -2.62 -18.00
N ARG A 372 -3.58 -3.76 -18.57
CA ARG A 372 -3.11 -4.26 -19.87
C ARG A 372 -3.32 -3.23 -20.99
N LEU A 373 -4.46 -2.55 -21.05
CA LEU A 373 -4.68 -1.49 -22.01
C LEU A 373 -3.71 -0.31 -21.83
N ILE A 374 -3.42 0.07 -20.57
CA ILE A 374 -2.44 1.12 -20.28
C ILE A 374 -1.03 0.71 -20.73
N ILE A 375 -0.62 -0.53 -20.44
CA ILE A 375 0.68 -1.07 -20.86
C ILE A 375 0.76 -1.14 -22.39
N GLN A 376 -0.28 -1.61 -23.07
CA GLN A 376 -0.35 -1.60 -24.54
C GLN A 376 -0.20 -0.18 -25.11
N ALA A 377 -0.71 0.84 -24.43
CA ALA A 377 -0.52 2.22 -24.88
C ALA A 377 0.95 2.67 -24.81
N VAL A 378 1.78 2.07 -23.95
CA VAL A 378 3.24 2.34 -23.85
C VAL A 378 4.04 1.55 -24.89
N GLU A 379 3.65 0.30 -25.17
CA GLU A 379 4.42 -0.65 -25.98
C GLU A 379 4.22 -0.48 -27.50
N VAL A 380 3.17 0.22 -27.93
CA VAL A 380 2.95 0.45 -29.37
C VAL A 380 4.00 1.40 -29.90
N LYS A 381 4.91 0.86 -30.72
CA LYS A 381 5.93 1.57 -31.48
C LYS A 381 5.35 2.18 -32.75
#